data_93d2e967f43f27583cabd2419e4669c3
#
_entry.id   93d2e967f43f27583cabd2419e4669c3
#
_cell.length_a   1.000
_cell.length_b   1.000
_cell.length_c   1.000
_cell.angle_alpha   90.00
_cell.angle_beta   90.00
_cell.angle_gamma   90.00
#
_symmetry.space_group_name_H-M   'P 1'
#
loop_
_entity.id
_entity.type
_entity.pdbx_description
1 polymer ?
#
loop_
_entity_poly.entity_id
_entity_poly.type
_entity_poly.pdbx_seq_one_letter_code
_entity_poly.pdbx_strand_id
1 'polypeptide(L)' 'MEKAYVLIGCELGAENEILGKLKKMDKVKGAHIVYGDYDIVVEAQADTESQMDSLITKQIRQLARVRSTMTLGVVN' A
#
# COMPACT_ATOMS: atom_id res chain seq x y z
N MET A 1 1.41 -0.37 18.24
CA MET A 1 1.15 0.27 16.94
C MET A 1 2.09 -0.30 15.89
N GLU A 2 1.54 -0.73 14.78
CA GLU A 2 2.31 -1.31 13.69
C GLU A 2 2.46 -0.29 12.56
N LYS A 3 3.64 -0.25 11.95
CA LYS A 3 3.91 0.64 10.83
C LYS A 3 4.61 -0.14 9.73
N ALA A 4 4.23 0.10 8.49
CA ALA A 4 4.83 -0.59 7.36
C ALA A 4 4.85 0.33 6.15
N TYR A 5 5.80 0.07 5.27
CA TYR A 5 5.80 0.63 3.92
C TYR A 5 5.43 -0.48 2.96
N VAL A 6 4.49 -0.21 2.07
CA VAL A 6 4.06 -1.18 1.07
C VAL A 6 4.44 -0.65 -0.30
N LEU A 7 5.25 -1.41 -1.01
CA LEU A 7 5.65 -1.08 -2.37
C LEU A 7 4.71 -1.80 -3.33
N ILE A 8 4.11 -1.06 -4.25
CA ILE A 8 3.10 -1.60 -5.14
C ILE A 8 3.57 -1.51 -6.58
N GLY A 9 3.53 -2.63 -7.29
CA GLY A 9 3.65 -2.66 -8.73
C GLY A 9 2.28 -2.80 -9.36
N CYS A 10 1.98 -2.00 -10.38
CA CYS A 10 0.67 -2.00 -10.99
C CYS A 10 0.77 -1.94 -12.51
N GLU A 11 -0.37 -2.10 -13.18
CA GLU A 11 -0.43 -1.98 -14.62
C GLU A 11 -0.14 -0.55 -15.05
N LEU A 12 0.48 -0.44 -16.21
CA LEU A 12 0.81 0.87 -16.78
C LEU A 12 -0.46 1.70 -16.95
N GLY A 13 -0.43 2.92 -16.45
CA GLY A 13 -1.56 3.83 -16.55
C GLY A 13 -2.54 3.75 -15.40
N ALA A 14 -2.37 2.79 -14.47
CA ALA A 14 -3.30 2.61 -13.35
C ALA A 14 -2.89 3.39 -12.10
N GLU A 15 -1.75 4.07 -12.11
CA GLU A 15 -1.14 4.67 -10.93
C GLU A 15 -2.07 5.65 -10.23
N ASN A 16 -2.66 6.57 -10.98
CA ASN A 16 -3.50 7.61 -10.37
C ASN A 16 -4.80 7.05 -9.79
N GLU A 17 -5.38 6.08 -10.45
CA GLU A 17 -6.60 5.43 -9.96
C GLU A 17 -6.33 4.72 -8.63
N ILE A 18 -5.25 3.96 -8.59
CA ILE A 18 -4.87 3.23 -7.37
C ILE A 18 -4.51 4.19 -6.25
N LEU A 19 -3.74 5.24 -6.56
CA LEU A 19 -3.38 6.25 -5.58
C LEU A 19 -4.61 6.87 -4.93
N GLY A 20 -5.62 7.21 -5.75
CA GLY A 20 -6.86 7.78 -5.25
C GLY A 20 -7.58 6.87 -4.27
N LYS A 21 -7.59 5.57 -4.55
CA LYS A 21 -8.23 4.60 -3.66
C LYS A 21 -7.43 4.40 -2.37
N LEU A 22 -6.11 4.39 -2.46
CA LEU A 22 -5.25 4.26 -1.29
C LEU A 22 -5.45 5.41 -0.32
N LYS A 23 -5.55 6.63 -0.84
CA LYS A 23 -5.69 7.82 0.00
C LYS A 23 -7.01 7.86 0.76
N LYS A 24 -7.99 7.07 0.38
CA LYS A 24 -9.28 6.98 1.08
C LYS A 24 -9.26 5.98 2.23
N MET A 25 -8.20 5.20 2.37
CA MET A 25 -8.09 4.19 3.43
C MET A 25 -7.58 4.83 4.71
N ASP A 26 -8.30 4.63 5.82
CA ASP A 26 -7.96 5.27 7.10
C ASP A 26 -6.55 4.92 7.57
N LYS A 27 -6.11 3.69 7.32
CA LYS A 27 -4.81 3.22 7.80
C LYS A 27 -3.65 3.62 6.90
N VAL A 28 -3.93 4.19 5.74
CA VAL A 28 -2.91 4.70 4.83
C VAL A 28 -2.61 6.13 5.22
N LYS A 29 -1.39 6.39 5.68
CA LYS A 29 -0.97 7.70 6.18
C LYS A 29 -0.28 8.53 5.11
N GLY A 30 0.18 7.89 4.06
CA GLY A 30 0.77 8.57 2.91
C GLY A 30 0.88 7.61 1.75
N ALA A 31 0.81 8.14 0.55
CA ALA A 31 0.97 7.34 -0.65
C ALA A 31 1.53 8.22 -1.76
N HIS A 32 2.52 7.71 -2.49
CA HIS A 32 3.21 8.47 -3.52
C HIS A 32 3.44 7.60 -4.74
N ILE A 33 3.29 8.19 -5.91
CA ILE A 33 3.72 7.55 -7.15
C ILE A 33 5.23 7.75 -7.26
N VAL A 34 5.92 6.66 -7.55
CA VAL A 34 7.39 6.66 -7.68
C VAL A 34 7.74 5.98 -9.00
N TYR A 35 9.01 5.99 -9.35
CA TYR A 35 9.48 5.24 -10.51
C TYR A 35 10.67 4.38 -10.08
N GLY A 36 10.90 3.32 -10.84
CA GLY A 36 11.91 2.32 -10.52
C GLY A 36 11.27 0.94 -10.58
N ASP A 37 11.67 0.06 -9.67
CA ASP A 37 11.16 -1.30 -9.65
C ASP A 37 9.69 -1.39 -9.24
N TYR A 38 9.20 -0.38 -8.55
CA TYR A 38 7.81 -0.31 -8.11
C TYR A 38 7.21 1.02 -8.53
N ASP A 39 5.88 1.11 -8.50
CA ASP A 39 5.16 2.26 -9.04
C ASP A 39 4.59 3.17 -7.95
N ILE A 40 4.27 2.61 -6.79
CA ILE A 40 3.66 3.37 -5.70
C ILE A 40 4.28 2.92 -4.38
N VAL A 41 4.54 3.86 -3.49
CA VAL A 41 4.94 3.57 -2.12
C VAL A 41 3.85 4.06 -1.17
N VAL A 42 3.48 3.21 -0.21
CA VAL A 42 2.43 3.50 0.78
C VAL A 42 3.04 3.44 2.16
N GLU A 43 2.70 4.43 2.98
CA GLU A 43 2.99 4.38 4.41
C GLU A 43 1.70 4.02 5.14
N ALA A 44 1.71 2.91 5.87
CA ALA A 44 0.53 2.39 6.55
C ALA A 44 0.79 2.26 8.05
N GLN A 45 -0.24 2.51 8.85
CA GLN A 45 -0.20 2.32 10.29
C GLN A 45 -1.47 1.63 10.74
N ALA A 46 -1.32 0.71 11.70
CA ALA A 46 -2.45 0.01 12.30
C ALA A 46 -2.14 -0.23 13.77
N ASP A 47 -3.18 -0.45 14.57
CA ASP A 47 -3.00 -0.67 16.00
C ASP A 47 -2.41 -2.04 16.29
N THR A 48 -2.73 -3.04 15.49
CA THR A 48 -2.29 -4.41 15.69
C THR A 48 -1.74 -4.99 14.40
N GLU A 49 -0.95 -6.05 14.54
CA GLU A 49 -0.44 -6.79 13.39
C GLU A 49 -1.57 -7.37 12.56
N SER A 50 -2.61 -7.88 13.23
CA SER A 50 -3.77 -8.43 12.54
C SER A 50 -4.47 -7.40 11.66
N GLN A 51 -4.60 -6.17 12.14
CA GLN A 51 -5.18 -5.09 11.36
C GLN A 51 -4.30 -4.72 10.17
N MET A 52 -2.98 -4.73 10.36
CA MET A 52 -2.06 -4.46 9.27
C MET A 52 -2.17 -5.53 8.20
N ASP A 53 -2.20 -6.80 8.59
CA ASP A 53 -2.37 -7.90 7.65
C ASP A 53 -3.67 -7.77 6.86
N SER A 54 -4.75 -7.40 7.53
CA SER A 54 -6.05 -7.23 6.87
C SER A 54 -6.02 -6.08 5.87
N LEU A 55 -5.37 -4.97 6.22
CA LEU A 55 -5.23 -3.85 5.29
C LEU A 55 -4.52 -4.30 4.02
N ILE A 56 -3.40 -5.00 4.16
CA ILE A 56 -2.58 -5.39 3.02
C ILE A 56 -3.29 -6.44 2.18
N THR A 57 -3.78 -7.51 2.81
CA THR A 57 -4.31 -8.66 2.07
C THR A 57 -5.72 -8.43 1.56
N LYS A 58 -6.56 -7.72 2.32
CA LYS A 58 -7.97 -7.59 1.98
C LYS A 58 -8.31 -6.28 1.28
N GLN A 59 -7.46 -5.28 1.40
CA GLN A 59 -7.72 -3.98 0.79
C GLN A 59 -6.70 -3.65 -0.29
N ILE A 60 -5.42 -3.58 0.05
CA ILE A 60 -4.41 -3.14 -0.92
C ILE A 60 -4.24 -4.16 -2.04
N ARG A 61 -4.05 -5.43 -1.69
CA ARG A 61 -3.80 -6.47 -2.69
C ARG A 61 -5.03 -6.80 -3.54
N GLN A 62 -6.21 -6.37 -3.10
CA GLN A 62 -7.45 -6.61 -3.84
C GLN A 62 -7.80 -5.47 -4.79
N LEU A 63 -7.04 -4.39 -4.80
CA LEU A 63 -7.28 -3.30 -5.73
C LEU A 63 -7.06 -3.79 -7.17
N ALA A 64 -7.99 -3.41 -8.05
CA ALA A 64 -7.86 -3.78 -9.45
C ALA A 64 -6.56 -3.21 -10.02
N ARG A 65 -5.90 -3.99 -10.87
CA ARG A 65 -4.68 -3.61 -11.59
C ARG A 65 -3.43 -3.58 -10.74
N VAL A 66 -3.52 -3.90 -9.45
CA VAL A 66 -2.32 -4.14 -8.64
C VAL A 66 -1.76 -5.49 -9.05
N ARG A 67 -0.48 -5.53 -9.43
CA ARG A 67 0.18 -6.73 -9.92
C ARG A 67 1.05 -7.40 -8.88
N SER A 68 1.71 -6.60 -8.05
CA SER A 68 2.60 -7.13 -7.03
C SER A 68 2.68 -6.16 -5.87
N THR A 69 2.99 -6.69 -4.70
CA THR A 69 3.23 -5.88 -3.51
C THR A 69 4.42 -6.43 -2.75
N MET A 70 5.15 -5.54 -2.08
CA MET A 70 6.20 -5.92 -1.16
C MET A 70 6.02 -5.11 0.10
N THR A 71 5.92 -5.78 1.24
CA THR A 71 5.70 -5.09 2.52
C THR A 71 7.01 -5.04 3.30
N LEU A 72 7.34 -3.84 3.77
CA LEU A 72 8.50 -3.60 4.62
C LEU A 72 7.99 -3.17 5.98
N GLY A 73 8.01 -4.09 6.94
CA GLY A 73 7.60 -3.76 8.31
C GLY A 73 8.66 -2.92 9.01
N VAL A 74 8.23 -1.88 9.71
CA VAL A 74 9.13 -1.02 10.46
C VAL A 74 9.32 -1.64 11.83
N VAL A 75 10.58 -1.83 12.24
CA VAL A 75 10.91 -2.51 13.49
C VAL A 75 11.42 -1.57 14.58
N ASN A 76 11.65 -0.31 14.29
CA ASN A 76 12.14 0.64 15.29
C ASN A 76 11.17 1.76 15.56
#